data_50ec59d528d0c944ea21d18b43d80e10
#
_entry.id   50ec59d528d0c944ea21d18b43d80e10
#
_cell.length_a   1.000
_cell.length_b   1.000
_cell.length_c   1.000
_cell.angle_alpha   90.00
_cell.angle_beta   90.00
_cell.angle_gamma   90.00
#
_symmetry.space_group_name_H-M   'P 1'
#
loop_
_entity.id
_entity.type
_entity.pdbx_description
1 polymer ?
#
loop_
_entity_poly.entity_id
_entity_poly.type
_entity_poly.pdbx_seq_one_letter_code
_entity_poly.pdbx_strand_id
1 'polypeptide(L)'
;MKALTVGQLQAGMELARTVVNDDMVVILSENTLLTKAHITRLKFLNIPQVYVKDEYELSPNYQSVMTIFNRSNAFAAEYREVIREVNNIFEATTNNGEIPVEQTQTLVQDSLAPMSKQSGVIDYLYGLNHMADDLFNHSMRVSILAGVIGKWMYKKASVVNELILAGFLHDIGKTKFPPRLQSRRVETLNGDDFERYMQHTIDGSHLLNENTKIPEGVKLAALQHHECMDGSGFPFATKGEEIHEYAKIIAIADLYDNITTEREGFVRQTPFTAIAKITEQMYTKLDPTISVAILKRIKDAFLGSTVVLNNGLAGTIINYPHDFAEHPLVRIDQDNIIDLNQHKGIKIVEYNPKD
;
A
#
# COMPACT_ATOMS: atom_id res chain seq x y z
N MET A 1 31.21 16.92 10.45
CA MET A 1 30.02 17.06 11.31
C MET A 1 29.53 18.49 11.32
N LYS A 2 28.29 18.74 10.93
CA LYS A 2 27.71 20.08 10.80
C LYS A 2 26.45 20.19 11.66
N ALA A 3 26.33 21.27 12.44
CA ALA A 3 25.13 21.58 13.18
C ALA A 3 24.10 22.25 12.23
N LEU A 4 22.87 21.73 12.14
CA LEU A 4 21.78 22.30 11.36
C LEU A 4 20.56 22.50 12.23
N THR A 5 19.84 23.61 12.00
CA THR A 5 18.50 23.79 12.56
C THR A 5 17.53 22.81 11.92
N VAL A 6 16.48 22.42 12.64
CA VAL A 6 15.49 21.45 12.11
C VAL A 6 14.83 21.94 10.83
N GLY A 7 14.76 23.29 10.61
CA GLY A 7 14.26 23.87 9.36
C GLY A 7 15.19 23.66 8.14
N GLN A 8 16.47 23.41 8.37
CA GLN A 8 17.48 23.19 7.32
C GLN A 8 17.68 21.70 7.00
N LEU A 9 17.06 20.81 7.77
CA LEU A 9 17.20 19.36 7.56
C LEU A 9 16.49 18.93 6.29
N GLN A 10 17.11 17.98 5.61
CA GLN A 10 16.56 17.31 4.45
C GLN A 10 16.56 15.80 4.69
N ALA A 11 15.53 15.12 4.16
CA ALA A 11 15.52 13.67 4.16
C ALA A 11 16.75 13.12 3.41
N GLY A 12 17.36 12.05 3.96
CA GLY A 12 18.62 11.50 3.47
C GLY A 12 19.88 12.03 4.19
N MET A 13 19.79 13.05 5.03
CA MET A 13 20.91 13.43 5.90
C MET A 13 21.10 12.39 7.00
N GLU A 14 22.34 12.07 7.34
CA GLU A 14 22.70 11.13 8.40
C GLU A 14 23.08 11.87 9.68
N LEU A 15 22.47 11.46 10.82
CA LEU A 15 22.82 12.05 12.12
C LEU A 15 24.22 11.69 12.54
N ALA A 16 24.99 12.69 12.93
CA ALA A 16 26.34 12.54 13.46
C ALA A 16 26.36 12.37 14.99
N ARG A 17 25.22 12.54 15.67
CA ARG A 17 25.05 12.35 17.12
C ARG A 17 23.61 11.95 17.43
N THR A 18 23.45 11.17 18.50
CA THR A 18 22.16 10.85 19.09
C THR A 18 21.42 12.12 19.50
N VAL A 19 20.16 12.24 19.12
CA VAL A 19 19.25 13.32 19.51
C VAL A 19 18.46 12.88 20.73
N VAL A 20 18.49 13.68 21.78
CA VAL A 20 17.73 13.46 23.02
C VAL A 20 16.84 14.67 23.29
N ASN A 21 15.74 14.46 24.02
CA ASN A 21 14.92 15.57 24.54
C ASN A 21 15.50 16.10 25.87
N ASP A 22 14.82 17.09 26.45
CA ASP A 22 15.22 17.72 27.73
C ASP A 22 15.25 16.73 28.90
N ASP A 23 14.48 15.64 28.81
CA ASP A 23 14.45 14.54 29.81
C ASP A 23 15.49 13.46 29.55
N MET A 24 16.46 13.70 28.65
CA MET A 24 17.50 12.74 28.22
C MET A 24 16.97 11.46 27.56
N VAL A 25 15.72 11.47 27.09
CA VAL A 25 15.15 10.35 26.32
C VAL A 25 15.65 10.43 24.89
N VAL A 26 16.17 9.31 24.37
CA VAL A 26 16.63 9.20 22.98
C VAL A 26 15.44 9.31 22.03
N ILE A 27 15.48 10.31 21.15
CA ILE A 27 14.50 10.54 20.10
C ILE A 27 14.93 9.86 18.80
N LEU A 28 16.20 10.05 18.42
CA LEU A 28 16.83 9.42 17.24
C LEU A 28 18.29 9.12 17.60
N SER A 29 18.77 7.96 17.20
CA SER A 29 20.15 7.52 17.44
C SER A 29 21.13 8.13 16.44
N GLU A 30 22.40 8.20 16.81
CA GLU A 30 23.50 8.47 15.90
C GLU A 30 23.46 7.49 14.71
N ASN A 31 23.92 7.93 13.53
CA ASN A 31 23.87 7.20 12.26
C ASN A 31 22.46 6.96 11.70
N THR A 32 21.43 7.57 12.28
CA THR A 32 20.08 7.53 11.71
C THR A 32 20.00 8.40 10.47
N LEU A 33 19.56 7.82 9.36
CA LEU A 33 19.19 8.59 8.18
C LEU A 33 17.84 9.26 8.39
N LEU A 34 17.82 10.57 8.20
CA LEU A 34 16.63 11.38 8.42
C LEU A 34 15.60 11.15 7.31
N THR A 35 14.41 10.75 7.72
CA THR A 35 13.23 10.76 6.87
C THR A 35 12.43 12.05 7.06
N LYS A 36 11.45 12.33 6.19
CA LYS A 36 10.51 13.43 6.40
C LYS A 36 9.74 13.30 7.71
N ALA A 37 9.39 12.06 8.10
CA ALA A 37 8.73 11.77 9.37
C ALA A 37 9.64 12.11 10.56
N HIS A 38 10.92 11.74 10.51
CA HIS A 38 11.90 12.11 11.53
C HIS A 38 12.01 13.63 11.67
N ILE A 39 12.09 14.37 10.57
CA ILE A 39 12.17 15.84 10.57
C ILE A 39 10.88 16.45 11.16
N THR A 40 9.72 15.93 10.80
CA THR A 40 8.43 16.37 11.36
C THR A 40 8.37 16.11 12.86
N ARG A 41 8.81 14.93 13.32
CA ARG A 41 8.88 14.58 14.75
C ARG A 41 9.81 15.50 15.52
N LEU A 42 11.00 15.82 14.96
CA LEU A 42 11.94 16.76 15.56
C LEU A 42 11.33 18.17 15.67
N LYS A 43 10.57 18.64 14.67
CA LYS A 43 9.83 19.89 14.71
C LYS A 43 8.77 19.90 15.81
N PHE A 44 7.98 18.82 15.88
CA PHE A 44 6.92 18.69 16.89
C PHE A 44 7.47 18.68 18.32
N LEU A 45 8.65 18.08 18.53
CA LEU A 45 9.33 18.03 19.81
C LEU A 45 10.17 19.30 20.09
N ASN A 46 10.05 20.33 19.25
CA ASN A 46 10.77 21.59 19.39
C ASN A 46 12.31 21.44 19.53
N ILE A 47 12.89 20.41 18.90
CA ILE A 47 14.35 20.26 18.89
C ILE A 47 14.93 21.39 18.05
N PRO A 48 15.83 22.26 18.61
CA PRO A 48 16.28 23.45 17.91
C PRO A 48 17.26 23.14 16.79
N GLN A 49 18.15 22.20 17.03
CA GLN A 49 19.22 21.81 16.10
C GLN A 49 19.66 20.37 16.32
N VAL A 50 20.21 19.77 15.27
CA VAL A 50 20.86 18.45 15.32
C VAL A 50 22.19 18.48 14.60
N TYR A 51 23.05 17.50 14.88
CA TYR A 51 24.33 17.34 14.20
C TYR A 51 24.17 16.30 13.09
N VAL A 52 24.57 16.67 11.87
CA VAL A 52 24.59 15.77 10.70
C VAL A 52 26.01 15.55 10.23
N LYS A 53 26.27 14.42 9.58
CA LYS A 53 27.56 14.09 9.00
C LYS A 53 27.84 14.97 7.78
N ASP A 54 29.09 15.34 7.58
CA ASP A 54 29.53 15.97 6.33
C ASP A 54 29.68 14.92 5.22
N GLU A 55 29.68 15.36 3.95
CA GLU A 55 29.78 14.48 2.77
C GLU A 55 30.97 13.50 2.81
N TYR A 56 32.05 13.85 3.54
CA TYR A 56 33.25 13.01 3.69
C TYR A 56 33.16 11.98 4.84
N GLU A 57 32.14 12.09 5.70
CA GLU A 57 31.91 11.21 6.87
C GLU A 57 30.78 10.19 6.65
N LEU A 58 30.21 10.17 5.44
CA LEU A 58 29.05 9.33 5.14
C LEU A 58 29.43 7.84 5.13
N SER A 59 28.57 7.02 5.72
CA SER A 59 28.78 5.57 5.76
C SER A 59 28.80 4.95 4.35
N PRO A 60 29.46 3.78 4.17
CA PRO A 60 29.45 3.06 2.87
C PRO A 60 28.05 2.77 2.32
N ASN A 61 27.03 2.77 3.17
CA ASN A 61 25.63 2.56 2.77
C ASN A 61 24.94 3.80 2.20
N TYR A 62 25.52 4.99 2.33
CA TYR A 62 24.90 6.24 1.90
C TYR A 62 24.53 6.26 0.41
N GLN A 63 25.40 5.73 -0.45
CA GLN A 63 25.09 5.66 -1.89
C GLN A 63 23.89 4.76 -2.20
N SER A 64 23.77 3.65 -1.47
CA SER A 64 22.64 2.73 -1.60
C SER A 64 21.34 3.42 -1.17
N VAL A 65 21.38 4.11 -0.04
CA VAL A 65 20.26 4.87 0.51
C VAL A 65 19.82 5.99 -0.41
N MET A 66 20.78 6.79 -0.93
CA MET A 66 20.46 7.86 -1.90
C MET A 66 19.86 7.30 -3.20
N THR A 67 20.29 6.12 -3.61
CA THR A 67 19.70 5.47 -4.80
C THR A 67 18.24 5.10 -4.56
N ILE A 68 17.90 4.56 -3.39
CA ILE A 68 16.52 4.16 -3.06
C ILE A 68 15.64 5.39 -2.84
N PHE A 69 16.16 6.40 -2.12
CA PHE A 69 15.48 7.69 -1.94
C PHE A 69 15.17 8.36 -3.28
N ASN A 70 16.12 8.34 -4.21
CA ASN A 70 15.92 8.88 -5.56
C ASN A 70 14.89 8.07 -6.35
N ARG A 71 14.88 6.74 -6.22
CA ARG A 71 13.86 5.88 -6.86
C ARG A 71 12.48 6.11 -6.27
N SER A 72 12.35 6.23 -4.95
CA SER A 72 11.08 6.55 -4.30
C SER A 72 10.54 7.91 -4.72
N ASN A 73 11.40 8.92 -4.83
CA ASN A 73 11.03 10.24 -5.33
C ASN A 73 10.64 10.22 -6.82
N ALA A 74 11.35 9.44 -7.65
CA ALA A 74 11.02 9.26 -9.06
C ALA A 74 9.65 8.58 -9.22
N PHE A 75 9.40 7.51 -8.45
CA PHE A 75 8.10 6.85 -8.42
C PHE A 75 6.98 7.82 -8.01
N ALA A 76 7.19 8.61 -6.96
CA ALA A 76 6.21 9.59 -6.50
C ALA A 76 5.96 10.71 -7.52
N ALA A 77 6.96 11.09 -8.33
CA ALA A 77 6.80 12.04 -9.42
C ALA A 77 5.97 11.44 -10.56
N GLU A 78 6.34 10.24 -11.01
CA GLU A 78 5.60 9.46 -12.02
C GLU A 78 4.15 9.25 -11.58
N TYR A 79 3.93 8.85 -10.33
CA TYR A 79 2.59 8.68 -9.75
C TYR A 79 1.74 9.95 -9.86
N ARG A 80 2.32 11.14 -9.57
CA ARG A 80 1.61 12.43 -9.66
C ARG A 80 1.26 12.84 -11.10
N GLU A 81 2.03 12.42 -12.08
CA GLU A 81 1.70 12.64 -13.48
C GLU A 81 0.55 11.73 -13.91
N VAL A 82 0.66 10.45 -13.60
CA VAL A 82 -0.34 9.43 -13.98
C VAL A 82 -1.70 9.69 -13.32
N ILE A 83 -1.73 10.16 -12.06
CA ILE A 83 -3.01 10.44 -11.36
C ILE A 83 -3.86 11.50 -12.06
N ARG A 84 -3.26 12.41 -12.84
CA ARG A 84 -4.02 13.38 -13.64
C ARG A 84 -4.79 12.70 -14.77
N GLU A 85 -4.17 11.72 -15.44
CA GLU A 85 -4.83 10.94 -16.47
C GLU A 85 -5.94 10.07 -15.90
N VAL A 86 -5.68 9.49 -14.72
CA VAL A 86 -6.68 8.74 -13.94
C VAL A 86 -7.91 9.62 -13.66
N ASN A 87 -7.70 10.83 -13.13
CA ASN A 87 -8.79 11.78 -12.87
C ASN A 87 -9.59 12.07 -14.12
N ASN A 88 -8.93 12.35 -15.25
CA ASN A 88 -9.61 12.65 -16.51
C ASN A 88 -10.52 11.50 -16.98
N ILE A 89 -10.08 10.22 -16.81
CA ILE A 89 -10.88 9.05 -17.16
C ILE A 89 -12.13 8.94 -16.27
N PHE A 90 -11.98 9.11 -14.96
CA PHE A 90 -13.10 9.04 -14.03
C PHE A 90 -14.07 10.22 -14.19
N GLU A 91 -13.56 11.43 -14.41
CA GLU A 91 -14.39 12.60 -14.70
C GLU A 91 -15.16 12.44 -16.03
N ALA A 92 -14.51 11.94 -17.09
CA ALA A 92 -15.15 11.65 -18.35
C ALA A 92 -16.26 10.58 -18.16
N THR A 93 -15.98 9.53 -17.38
CA THR A 93 -16.98 8.50 -17.08
C THR A 93 -18.16 9.08 -16.29
N THR A 94 -17.89 9.94 -15.30
CA THR A 94 -18.96 10.60 -14.51
C THR A 94 -19.84 11.50 -15.38
N ASN A 95 -19.22 12.28 -16.28
CA ASN A 95 -19.93 13.27 -17.09
C ASN A 95 -20.70 12.65 -18.28
N ASN A 96 -20.11 11.62 -18.90
CA ASN A 96 -20.64 11.05 -20.15
C ASN A 96 -21.44 9.76 -19.91
N GLY A 97 -21.31 9.13 -18.72
CA GLY A 97 -21.90 7.81 -18.43
C GLY A 97 -21.21 6.65 -19.13
N GLU A 98 -20.09 6.89 -19.83
CA GLU A 98 -19.34 5.88 -20.59
C GLU A 98 -17.85 5.93 -20.25
N ILE A 99 -17.20 4.76 -20.24
CA ILE A 99 -15.76 4.66 -19.96
C ILE A 99 -14.99 4.93 -21.26
N PRO A 100 -13.98 5.83 -21.26
CA PRO A 100 -13.10 6.05 -22.41
C PRO A 100 -12.09 4.89 -22.53
N VAL A 101 -12.55 3.74 -23.07
CA VAL A 101 -11.84 2.45 -23.02
C VAL A 101 -10.46 2.50 -23.66
N GLU A 102 -10.29 3.20 -24.79
CA GLU A 102 -9.00 3.29 -25.48
C GLU A 102 -7.97 4.04 -24.64
N GLN A 103 -8.36 5.17 -24.02
CA GLN A 103 -7.50 5.91 -23.09
C GLN A 103 -7.16 5.07 -21.86
N THR A 104 -8.15 4.36 -21.32
CA THR A 104 -7.95 3.46 -20.15
C THR A 104 -6.97 2.33 -20.46
N GLN A 105 -7.08 1.71 -21.64
CA GLN A 105 -6.14 0.67 -22.08
C GLN A 105 -4.73 1.20 -22.28
N THR A 106 -4.59 2.39 -22.87
CA THR A 106 -3.30 3.07 -23.04
C THR A 106 -2.68 3.38 -21.67
N LEU A 107 -3.44 3.95 -20.74
CA LEU A 107 -2.98 4.21 -19.36
C LEU A 107 -2.46 2.92 -18.69
N VAL A 108 -3.19 1.82 -18.81
CA VAL A 108 -2.78 0.52 -18.25
C VAL A 108 -1.46 0.06 -18.85
N GLN A 109 -1.31 0.12 -20.18
CA GLN A 109 -0.14 -0.42 -20.88
C GLN A 109 1.11 0.45 -20.70
N ASP A 110 0.95 1.77 -20.80
CA ASP A 110 2.06 2.70 -20.90
C ASP A 110 2.49 3.26 -19.53
N SER A 111 1.62 3.22 -18.53
CA SER A 111 1.89 3.79 -17.21
C SER A 111 1.76 2.75 -16.09
N LEU A 112 0.58 2.18 -15.84
CA LEU A 112 0.34 1.36 -14.66
C LEU A 112 1.09 0.02 -14.69
N ALA A 113 1.18 -0.63 -15.85
CA ALA A 113 1.91 -1.89 -15.99
C ALA A 113 3.44 -1.71 -15.81
N PRO A 114 4.10 -0.69 -16.37
CA PRO A 114 5.48 -0.34 -16.01
C PRO A 114 5.67 -0.07 -14.51
N MET A 115 4.81 0.75 -13.89
CA MET A 115 4.88 1.06 -12.46
C MET A 115 4.79 -0.21 -11.60
N SER A 116 3.87 -1.13 -11.90
CA SER A 116 3.72 -2.40 -11.19
C SER A 116 4.97 -3.31 -11.27
N LYS A 117 5.87 -3.06 -12.23
CA LYS A 117 7.10 -3.85 -12.43
C LYS A 117 8.30 -3.29 -11.66
N GLN A 118 8.20 -2.11 -11.10
CA GLN A 118 9.31 -1.48 -10.40
C GLN A 118 9.68 -2.26 -9.12
N SER A 119 10.99 -2.40 -8.87
CA SER A 119 11.48 -3.00 -7.63
C SER A 119 11.16 -2.06 -6.46
N GLY A 120 10.64 -2.61 -5.36
CA GLY A 120 10.27 -1.81 -4.19
C GLY A 120 8.90 -1.11 -4.30
N VAL A 121 8.09 -1.44 -5.32
CA VAL A 121 6.78 -0.78 -5.54
C VAL A 121 5.84 -0.85 -4.34
N ILE A 122 5.87 -1.93 -3.56
CA ILE A 122 5.06 -2.07 -2.33
C ILE A 122 5.47 -0.99 -1.31
N ASP A 123 6.78 -0.78 -1.14
CA ASP A 123 7.34 0.22 -0.24
C ASP A 123 7.04 1.64 -0.74
N TYR A 124 7.13 1.85 -2.06
CA TYR A 124 6.81 3.15 -2.66
C TYR A 124 5.34 3.51 -2.49
N LEU A 125 4.42 2.56 -2.71
CA LEU A 125 2.99 2.77 -2.48
C LEU A 125 2.71 3.10 -1.01
N TYR A 126 3.31 2.35 -0.09
CA TYR A 126 3.21 2.65 1.34
C TYR A 126 3.82 4.03 1.70
N GLY A 127 4.84 4.48 0.98
CA GLY A 127 5.48 5.79 1.14
C GLY A 127 4.64 6.98 0.64
N LEU A 128 3.60 6.77 -0.18
CA LEU A 128 2.73 7.83 -0.73
C LEU A 128 1.71 8.41 0.28
N ASN A 129 1.99 8.35 1.55
CA ASN A 129 1.08 8.64 2.68
C ASN A 129 0.44 10.02 2.73
N HIS A 130 0.91 10.96 1.93
CA HIS A 130 0.44 12.35 1.96
C HIS A 130 -0.40 12.71 0.73
N MET A 131 -0.75 11.72 -0.07
CA MET A 131 -1.66 11.92 -1.20
C MET A 131 -3.09 11.79 -0.71
N ALA A 132 -3.99 12.58 -1.30
CA ALA A 132 -5.41 12.49 -1.00
C ALA A 132 -5.90 11.04 -1.16
N ASP A 133 -6.68 10.57 -0.19
CA ASP A 133 -7.37 9.30 -0.32
C ASP A 133 -8.74 9.56 -0.93
N ASP A 134 -8.76 9.60 -2.23
CA ASP A 134 -9.95 9.66 -3.06
C ASP A 134 -10.10 8.39 -3.89
N LEU A 135 -11.23 8.27 -4.57
CA LEU A 135 -11.54 7.14 -5.44
C LEU A 135 -10.43 6.88 -6.48
N PHE A 136 -9.81 7.94 -6.99
CA PHE A 136 -8.82 7.89 -8.06
C PHE A 136 -7.49 7.32 -7.58
N ASN A 137 -7.00 7.83 -6.45
CA ASN A 137 -5.78 7.35 -5.82
C ASN A 137 -5.94 5.90 -5.35
N HIS A 138 -7.08 5.55 -4.77
CA HIS A 138 -7.41 4.17 -4.38
C HIS A 138 -7.38 3.24 -5.58
N SER A 139 -8.13 3.53 -6.63
CA SER A 139 -8.19 2.71 -7.85
C SER A 139 -6.80 2.54 -8.50
N MET A 140 -5.98 3.60 -8.50
CA MET A 140 -4.62 3.52 -9.01
C MET A 140 -3.73 2.60 -8.15
N ARG A 141 -3.78 2.71 -6.82
CA ARG A 141 -2.99 1.85 -5.93
C ARG A 141 -3.43 0.38 -6.04
N VAL A 142 -4.73 0.10 -6.02
CA VAL A 142 -5.27 -1.26 -6.18
C VAL A 142 -4.87 -1.84 -7.53
N SER A 143 -4.88 -1.05 -8.61
CA SER A 143 -4.44 -1.52 -9.93
C SER A 143 -2.97 -1.94 -9.96
N ILE A 144 -2.09 -1.15 -9.37
CA ILE A 144 -0.65 -1.46 -9.27
C ILE A 144 -0.44 -2.71 -8.41
N LEU A 145 -1.12 -2.82 -7.25
CA LEU A 145 -1.07 -3.99 -6.39
C LEU A 145 -1.55 -5.26 -7.11
N ALA A 146 -2.65 -5.18 -7.85
CA ALA A 146 -3.16 -6.31 -8.66
C ALA A 146 -2.13 -6.78 -9.70
N GLY A 147 -1.44 -5.83 -10.34
CA GLY A 147 -0.33 -6.15 -11.25
C GLY A 147 0.83 -6.85 -10.55
N VAL A 148 1.21 -6.41 -9.36
CA VAL A 148 2.24 -7.06 -8.53
C VAL A 148 1.82 -8.49 -8.16
N ILE A 149 0.59 -8.67 -7.67
CA ILE A 149 0.04 -9.97 -7.29
C ILE A 149 0.00 -10.91 -8.50
N GLY A 150 -0.47 -10.43 -9.65
CA GLY A 150 -0.48 -11.22 -10.89
C GLY A 150 0.91 -11.73 -11.28
N LYS A 151 1.95 -10.91 -11.11
CA LYS A 151 3.35 -11.32 -11.33
C LYS A 151 3.83 -12.33 -10.30
N TRP A 152 3.51 -12.14 -9.03
CA TRP A 152 3.87 -13.10 -7.97
C TRP A 152 3.21 -14.47 -8.18
N MET A 153 2.05 -14.49 -8.81
CA MET A 153 1.35 -15.72 -9.22
C MET A 153 1.81 -16.25 -10.58
N TYR A 154 2.88 -15.69 -11.17
CA TYR A 154 3.43 -16.10 -12.48
C TYR A 154 2.40 -16.06 -13.62
N LYS A 155 1.44 -15.13 -13.58
CA LYS A 155 0.48 -14.95 -14.68
C LYS A 155 1.17 -14.42 -15.93
N LYS A 156 0.61 -14.76 -17.10
CA LYS A 156 1.09 -14.22 -18.39
C LYS A 156 0.90 -12.69 -18.43
N ALA A 157 1.75 -12.00 -19.17
CA ALA A 157 1.72 -10.53 -19.25
C ALA A 157 0.34 -9.96 -19.65
N SER A 158 -0.38 -10.64 -20.56
CA SER A 158 -1.75 -10.25 -20.93
C SER A 158 -2.71 -10.30 -19.74
N VAL A 159 -2.65 -11.37 -18.94
CA VAL A 159 -3.46 -11.54 -17.72
C VAL A 159 -3.07 -10.50 -16.67
N VAL A 160 -1.78 -10.20 -16.51
CA VAL A 160 -1.33 -9.14 -15.60
C VAL A 160 -1.92 -7.78 -16.00
N ASN A 161 -1.94 -7.45 -17.30
CA ASN A 161 -2.55 -6.20 -17.78
C ASN A 161 -4.06 -6.17 -17.53
N GLU A 162 -4.76 -7.32 -17.70
CA GLU A 162 -6.17 -7.40 -17.37
C GLU A 162 -6.43 -7.27 -15.86
N LEU A 163 -5.56 -7.81 -15.00
CA LEU A 163 -5.64 -7.62 -13.55
C LEU A 163 -5.42 -6.16 -13.14
N ILE A 164 -4.47 -5.47 -13.78
CA ILE A 164 -4.26 -4.03 -13.58
C ILE A 164 -5.52 -3.26 -13.98
N LEU A 165 -6.08 -3.57 -15.14
CA LEU A 165 -7.34 -2.97 -15.60
C LEU A 165 -8.50 -3.27 -14.65
N ALA A 166 -8.59 -4.50 -14.13
CA ALA A 166 -9.60 -4.89 -13.16
C ALA A 166 -9.47 -4.10 -11.85
N GLY A 167 -8.25 -3.96 -11.31
CA GLY A 167 -7.98 -3.12 -10.13
C GLY A 167 -8.27 -1.64 -10.37
N PHE A 168 -8.03 -1.14 -11.59
CA PHE A 168 -8.34 0.24 -11.95
C PHE A 168 -9.84 0.52 -12.00
N LEU A 169 -10.64 -0.43 -12.49
CA LEU A 169 -12.07 -0.26 -12.75
C LEU A 169 -12.98 -0.92 -11.70
N HIS A 170 -12.44 -1.59 -10.66
CA HIS A 170 -13.26 -2.34 -9.70
C HIS A 170 -14.31 -1.46 -9.03
N ASP A 171 -13.97 -0.23 -8.73
CA ASP A 171 -14.78 0.76 -8.03
C ASP A 171 -15.44 1.81 -8.95
N ILE A 172 -15.40 1.62 -10.27
CA ILE A 172 -15.90 2.62 -11.24
C ILE A 172 -17.39 2.98 -11.02
N GLY A 173 -18.19 2.09 -10.46
CA GLY A 173 -19.57 2.35 -10.10
C GLY A 173 -19.76 3.44 -9.04
N LYS A 174 -18.73 3.72 -8.24
CA LYS A 174 -18.74 4.83 -7.27
C LYS A 174 -18.76 6.22 -7.93
N THR A 175 -18.49 6.32 -9.23
CA THR A 175 -18.67 7.55 -9.99
C THR A 175 -20.11 8.04 -9.98
N LYS A 176 -21.08 7.13 -9.76
CA LYS A 176 -22.51 7.46 -9.59
C LYS A 176 -22.87 7.92 -8.16
N PHE A 177 -21.91 7.90 -7.23
CA PHE A 177 -22.15 8.29 -5.84
C PHE A 177 -22.02 9.79 -5.64
N PRO A 178 -22.77 10.37 -4.68
CA PRO A 178 -22.45 11.70 -4.22
C PRO A 178 -21.03 11.72 -3.58
N PRO A 179 -20.27 12.82 -3.74
CA PRO A 179 -18.88 12.90 -3.29
C PRO A 179 -18.66 12.42 -1.84
N ARG A 180 -19.62 12.66 -0.95
CA ARG A 180 -19.56 12.22 0.45
C ARG A 180 -19.46 10.71 0.67
N LEU A 181 -19.86 9.89 -0.32
CA LEU A 181 -19.83 8.42 -0.22
C LEU A 181 -18.69 7.78 -1.01
N GLN A 182 -18.04 8.50 -1.93
CA GLN A 182 -17.07 7.92 -2.86
C GLN A 182 -15.85 7.33 -2.16
N SER A 183 -15.38 7.98 -1.08
CA SER A 183 -14.20 7.57 -0.29
C SER A 183 -14.54 6.96 1.08
N ARG A 184 -15.84 6.73 1.37
CA ARG A 184 -16.25 6.16 2.66
C ARG A 184 -15.94 4.66 2.73
N ARG A 185 -15.52 4.23 3.91
CA ARG A 185 -15.28 2.82 4.20
C ARG A 185 -16.59 2.11 4.53
N VAL A 186 -16.72 0.87 4.05
CA VAL A 186 -17.92 0.06 4.27
C VAL A 186 -18.25 -0.12 5.76
N GLU A 187 -17.24 -0.28 6.61
CA GLU A 187 -17.41 -0.48 8.06
C GLU A 187 -17.97 0.76 8.79
N THR A 188 -17.95 1.92 8.14
CA THR A 188 -18.49 3.17 8.70
C THR A 188 -19.90 3.49 8.24
N LEU A 189 -20.46 2.66 7.34
CA LEU A 189 -21.77 2.87 6.72
C LEU A 189 -22.85 2.06 7.44
N ASN A 190 -24.06 2.58 7.44
CA ASN A 190 -25.25 1.91 7.95
C ASN A 190 -26.50 2.31 7.15
N GLY A 191 -27.57 1.53 7.27
CA GLY A 191 -28.84 1.81 6.62
C GLY A 191 -28.71 2.07 5.12
N ASP A 192 -29.38 3.13 4.64
CA ASP A 192 -29.46 3.48 3.22
C ASP A 192 -28.08 3.75 2.58
N ASP A 193 -27.13 4.32 3.37
CA ASP A 193 -25.77 4.56 2.86
C ASP A 193 -25.02 3.24 2.61
N PHE A 194 -25.26 2.19 3.41
CA PHE A 194 -24.69 0.87 3.19
C PHE A 194 -25.32 0.17 1.98
N GLU A 195 -26.65 0.23 1.85
CA GLU A 195 -27.34 -0.32 0.67
C GLU A 195 -26.87 0.39 -0.61
N ARG A 196 -26.73 1.73 -0.56
CA ARG A 196 -26.21 2.50 -1.68
C ARG A 196 -24.76 2.12 -1.99
N TYR A 197 -23.95 1.88 -0.97
CA TYR A 197 -22.57 1.45 -1.17
C TYR A 197 -22.52 0.09 -1.88
N MET A 198 -23.30 -0.89 -1.47
CA MET A 198 -23.33 -2.21 -2.14
C MET A 198 -23.68 -2.09 -3.63
N GLN A 199 -24.48 -1.11 -4.01
CA GLN A 199 -24.93 -0.91 -5.39
C GLN A 199 -23.79 -0.58 -6.36
N HIS A 200 -22.59 -0.06 -5.88
CA HIS A 200 -21.49 0.29 -6.78
C HIS A 200 -20.97 -0.89 -7.60
N THR A 201 -21.01 -2.10 -7.07
CA THR A 201 -20.55 -3.30 -7.77
C THR A 201 -21.44 -3.62 -8.97
N ILE A 202 -22.74 -3.48 -8.81
CA ILE A 202 -23.73 -3.66 -9.87
C ILE A 202 -23.65 -2.52 -10.87
N ASP A 203 -23.61 -1.27 -10.40
CA ASP A 203 -23.48 -0.07 -11.24
C ASP A 203 -22.19 -0.10 -12.06
N GLY A 204 -21.06 -0.54 -11.46
CA GLY A 204 -19.78 -0.72 -12.14
C GLY A 204 -19.85 -1.80 -13.21
N SER A 205 -20.38 -2.97 -12.88
CA SER A 205 -20.59 -4.06 -13.83
C SER A 205 -21.45 -3.63 -15.02
N HIS A 206 -22.52 -2.88 -14.80
CA HIS A 206 -23.36 -2.35 -15.89
C HIS A 206 -22.58 -1.42 -16.81
N LEU A 207 -21.82 -0.44 -16.25
CA LEU A 207 -20.98 0.46 -17.05
C LEU A 207 -19.96 -0.29 -17.91
N LEU A 208 -19.36 -1.35 -17.35
CA LEU A 208 -18.37 -2.16 -18.07
C LEU A 208 -19.00 -3.05 -19.14
N ASN A 209 -20.23 -3.53 -18.93
CA ASN A 209 -20.95 -4.38 -19.89
C ASN A 209 -21.38 -3.64 -21.16
N GLU A 210 -21.50 -2.32 -21.12
CA GLU A 210 -21.82 -1.51 -22.30
C GLU A 210 -20.69 -1.54 -23.34
N ASN A 211 -19.49 -2.00 -22.97
CA ASN A 211 -18.35 -2.05 -23.86
C ASN A 211 -17.80 -3.47 -24.06
N THR A 212 -17.84 -3.95 -25.30
CA THR A 212 -17.36 -5.29 -25.67
C THR A 212 -15.84 -5.44 -25.68
N LYS A 213 -15.08 -4.33 -25.67
CA LYS A 213 -13.62 -4.34 -25.62
C LYS A 213 -13.06 -4.60 -24.22
N ILE A 214 -13.91 -4.55 -23.18
CA ILE A 214 -13.51 -4.84 -21.81
C ILE A 214 -13.62 -6.35 -21.57
N PRO A 215 -12.52 -7.01 -21.12
CA PRO A 215 -12.51 -8.45 -20.85
C PRO A 215 -13.55 -8.84 -19.78
N GLU A 216 -14.13 -10.03 -19.94
CA GLU A 216 -15.17 -10.52 -19.01
C GLU A 216 -14.67 -10.63 -17.58
N GLY A 217 -13.41 -11.07 -17.37
CA GLY A 217 -12.81 -11.12 -16.04
C GLY A 217 -12.74 -9.77 -15.33
N VAL A 218 -12.59 -8.67 -16.09
CA VAL A 218 -12.59 -7.29 -15.54
C VAL A 218 -14.00 -6.89 -15.07
N LYS A 219 -15.03 -7.24 -15.85
CA LYS A 219 -16.43 -6.98 -15.50
C LYS A 219 -16.86 -7.76 -14.26
N LEU A 220 -16.46 -9.02 -14.20
CA LEU A 220 -16.70 -9.87 -13.03
C LEU A 220 -15.92 -9.41 -11.80
N ALA A 221 -14.70 -8.87 -11.96
CA ALA A 221 -13.97 -8.29 -10.85
C ALA A 221 -14.71 -7.09 -10.26
N ALA A 222 -15.23 -6.18 -11.07
CA ALA A 222 -16.04 -5.06 -10.59
C ALA A 222 -17.32 -5.52 -9.86
N LEU A 223 -17.95 -6.57 -10.35
CA LEU A 223 -19.17 -7.11 -9.74
C LEU A 223 -18.92 -7.85 -8.42
N GLN A 224 -17.82 -8.62 -8.34
CA GLN A 224 -17.64 -9.65 -7.32
C GLN A 224 -16.50 -9.37 -6.30
N HIS A 225 -15.78 -8.23 -6.37
CA HIS A 225 -14.61 -8.00 -5.50
C HIS A 225 -14.96 -7.89 -4.00
N HIS A 226 -16.23 -7.72 -3.67
CA HIS A 226 -16.73 -7.78 -2.29
C HIS A 226 -17.41 -9.11 -1.93
N GLU A 227 -17.43 -10.07 -2.84
CA GLU A 227 -17.86 -11.44 -2.52
C GLU A 227 -16.80 -12.13 -1.65
N CYS A 228 -17.25 -13.04 -0.79
CA CYS A 228 -16.40 -13.81 0.11
C CYS A 228 -16.52 -15.30 -0.17
N MET A 229 -15.42 -16.04 0.00
CA MET A 229 -15.39 -17.50 -0.24
C MET A 229 -16.47 -18.26 0.52
N ASP A 230 -16.85 -17.79 1.73
CA ASP A 230 -17.89 -18.37 2.57
C ASP A 230 -19.32 -17.90 2.20
N GLY A 231 -19.46 -16.95 1.27
CA GLY A 231 -20.72 -16.34 0.86
C GLY A 231 -21.25 -15.29 1.80
N SER A 232 -20.43 -14.75 2.69
CA SER A 232 -20.81 -13.62 3.55
C SER A 232 -20.65 -12.26 2.88
N GLY A 233 -20.25 -12.24 1.60
CA GLY A 233 -20.05 -11.05 0.79
C GLY A 233 -21.30 -10.51 0.11
N PHE A 234 -21.10 -9.58 -0.81
CA PHE A 234 -22.15 -8.96 -1.61
C PHE A 234 -21.66 -8.71 -3.06
N PRO A 235 -22.52 -8.49 -4.05
CA PRO A 235 -23.97 -8.22 -3.96
C PRO A 235 -24.84 -9.49 -3.94
N PHE A 236 -24.31 -10.66 -4.34
CA PHE A 236 -25.11 -11.86 -4.56
C PHE A 236 -24.83 -13.00 -3.58
N ALA A 237 -23.92 -12.81 -2.63
CA ALA A 237 -23.44 -13.84 -1.70
C ALA A 237 -22.88 -15.07 -2.46
N THR A 238 -22.19 -14.81 -3.58
CA THR A 238 -21.51 -15.81 -4.41
C THR A 238 -20.41 -16.51 -3.62
N LYS A 239 -20.22 -17.83 -3.83
CA LYS A 239 -19.32 -18.64 -2.99
C LYS A 239 -18.23 -19.32 -3.79
N GLY A 240 -17.08 -19.49 -3.15
CA GLY A 240 -16.04 -20.41 -3.58
C GLY A 240 -15.61 -20.21 -5.03
N GLU A 241 -15.75 -21.26 -5.82
CA GLU A 241 -15.31 -21.27 -7.22
C GLU A 241 -16.21 -20.49 -8.18
N GLU A 242 -17.40 -20.08 -7.74
CA GLU A 242 -18.28 -19.21 -8.54
C GLU A 242 -17.78 -17.76 -8.58
N ILE A 243 -16.90 -17.38 -7.65
CA ILE A 243 -16.22 -16.08 -7.66
C ILE A 243 -15.08 -16.14 -8.67
N HIS A 244 -15.06 -15.20 -9.62
CA HIS A 244 -14.01 -15.14 -10.64
C HIS A 244 -12.62 -14.87 -10.03
N GLU A 245 -11.57 -15.50 -10.57
CA GLU A 245 -10.18 -15.36 -10.06
C GLU A 245 -9.74 -13.89 -9.93
N TYR A 246 -10.11 -13.04 -10.89
CA TYR A 246 -9.75 -11.62 -10.83
C TYR A 246 -10.41 -10.93 -9.63
N ALA A 247 -11.67 -11.21 -9.35
CA ALA A 247 -12.36 -10.68 -8.17
C ALA A 247 -11.67 -11.10 -6.87
N LYS A 248 -11.26 -12.38 -6.77
CA LYS A 248 -10.51 -12.89 -5.61
C LYS A 248 -9.16 -12.18 -5.42
N ILE A 249 -8.46 -11.86 -6.51
CA ILE A 249 -7.18 -11.11 -6.47
C ILE A 249 -7.42 -9.66 -6.07
N ILE A 250 -8.43 -9.01 -6.67
CA ILE A 250 -8.76 -7.61 -6.37
C ILE A 250 -9.22 -7.47 -4.92
N ALA A 251 -10.02 -8.40 -4.38
CA ALA A 251 -10.42 -8.39 -2.97
C ALA A 251 -9.22 -8.32 -1.99
N ILE A 252 -8.12 -9.02 -2.30
CA ILE A 252 -6.91 -8.99 -1.46
C ILE A 252 -6.14 -7.68 -1.66
N ALA A 253 -6.03 -7.18 -2.90
CA ALA A 253 -5.38 -5.91 -3.19
C ALA A 253 -6.11 -4.73 -2.55
N ASP A 254 -7.45 -4.73 -2.62
CA ASP A 254 -8.33 -3.75 -1.99
C ASP A 254 -8.21 -3.79 -0.46
N LEU A 255 -8.27 -4.98 0.14
CA LEU A 255 -8.07 -5.15 1.59
C LEU A 255 -6.72 -4.59 2.05
N TYR A 256 -5.64 -4.88 1.31
CA TYR A 256 -4.31 -4.37 1.62
C TYR A 256 -4.24 -2.85 1.57
N ASP A 257 -4.75 -2.25 0.48
CA ASP A 257 -4.78 -0.79 0.32
C ASP A 257 -5.64 -0.11 1.40
N ASN A 258 -6.80 -0.67 1.69
CA ASN A 258 -7.71 -0.16 2.71
C ASN A 258 -7.09 -0.11 4.12
N ILE A 259 -6.19 -1.03 4.45
CA ILE A 259 -5.51 -1.07 5.76
C ILE A 259 -4.29 -0.16 5.78
N THR A 260 -3.55 -0.08 4.68
CA THR A 260 -2.24 0.61 4.63
C THR A 260 -2.32 2.07 4.21
N THR A 261 -3.51 2.58 3.89
CA THR A 261 -3.74 3.97 3.48
C THR A 261 -4.49 4.74 4.57
N GLU A 262 -4.04 5.96 4.84
CA GLU A 262 -4.71 6.90 5.76
C GLU A 262 -5.97 7.46 5.10
N ARG A 263 -7.08 7.53 5.86
CA ARG A 263 -8.36 8.08 5.42
C ARG A 263 -8.98 8.93 6.52
N GLU A 264 -9.98 9.73 6.17
CA GLU A 264 -10.75 10.47 7.15
C GLU A 264 -11.32 9.56 8.24
N GLY A 265 -10.91 9.81 9.50
CA GLY A 265 -11.32 8.99 10.65
C GLY A 265 -10.62 7.64 10.78
N PHE A 266 -9.62 7.33 9.94
CA PHE A 266 -8.86 6.10 10.02
C PHE A 266 -7.35 6.34 9.87
N VAL A 267 -6.62 6.07 10.94
CA VAL A 267 -5.15 6.07 10.91
C VAL A 267 -4.67 4.81 10.20
N ARG A 268 -3.85 4.99 9.16
CA ARG A 268 -3.27 3.86 8.43
C ARG A 268 -2.55 2.90 9.37
N GLN A 269 -2.62 1.64 9.04
CA GLN A 269 -1.89 0.59 9.73
C GLN A 269 -0.63 0.20 8.95
N THR A 270 0.25 -0.56 9.61
CA THR A 270 1.44 -1.09 8.94
C THR A 270 1.08 -2.19 7.94
N PRO A 271 1.96 -2.48 6.95
CA PRO A 271 1.80 -3.64 6.08
C PRO A 271 1.65 -4.97 6.84
N PHE A 272 2.25 -5.07 8.03
CA PHE A 272 2.13 -6.27 8.88
C PHE A 272 0.72 -6.47 9.42
N THR A 273 -0.01 -5.39 9.71
CA THR A 273 -1.44 -5.47 10.07
C THR A 273 -2.27 -5.98 8.88
N ALA A 274 -1.98 -5.51 7.67
CA ALA A 274 -2.66 -6.01 6.46
C ALA A 274 -2.38 -7.51 6.24
N ILE A 275 -1.13 -7.93 6.38
CA ILE A 275 -0.72 -9.34 6.29
C ILE A 275 -1.44 -10.19 7.33
N ALA A 276 -1.46 -9.76 8.60
CA ALA A 276 -2.17 -10.46 9.66
C ALA A 276 -3.67 -10.60 9.35
N LYS A 277 -4.28 -9.57 8.75
CA LYS A 277 -5.70 -9.62 8.35
C LYS A 277 -5.94 -10.57 7.17
N ILE A 278 -5.05 -10.59 6.19
CA ILE A 278 -5.09 -11.56 5.08
C ILE A 278 -4.97 -12.99 5.64
N THR A 279 -4.02 -13.24 6.55
CA THR A 279 -3.85 -14.56 7.20
C THR A 279 -5.08 -14.98 8.00
N GLU A 280 -5.69 -14.06 8.75
CA GLU A 280 -6.92 -14.32 9.51
C GLU A 280 -8.08 -14.75 8.60
N GLN A 281 -8.20 -14.10 7.42
CA GLN A 281 -9.35 -14.27 6.52
C GLN A 281 -9.14 -15.34 5.44
N MET A 282 -7.90 -15.83 5.21
CA MET A 282 -7.58 -16.70 4.08
C MET A 282 -8.29 -18.07 4.07
N TYR A 283 -8.87 -18.49 5.19
CA TYR A 283 -9.62 -19.74 5.26
C TYR A 283 -11.14 -19.56 5.30
N THR A 284 -11.61 -18.32 5.28
CA THR A 284 -13.03 -18.02 5.36
C THR A 284 -13.49 -17.10 4.23
N LYS A 285 -12.96 -15.89 4.18
CA LYS A 285 -13.42 -14.84 3.25
C LYS A 285 -12.59 -14.75 1.98
N LEU A 286 -11.28 -14.95 2.08
CA LEU A 286 -10.34 -14.83 0.96
C LEU A 286 -10.01 -16.21 0.39
N ASP A 287 -9.56 -16.23 -0.88
CA ASP A 287 -9.09 -17.47 -1.50
C ASP A 287 -7.76 -17.91 -0.88
N PRO A 288 -7.66 -19.12 -0.30
CA PRO A 288 -6.45 -19.58 0.41
C PRO A 288 -5.26 -19.74 -0.53
N THR A 289 -5.47 -20.18 -1.76
CA THR A 289 -4.37 -20.39 -2.73
C THR A 289 -3.72 -19.09 -3.12
N ILE A 290 -4.53 -18.06 -3.40
CA ILE A 290 -4.06 -16.73 -3.75
C ILE A 290 -3.41 -16.07 -2.52
N SER A 291 -4.05 -16.14 -1.35
CA SER A 291 -3.51 -15.58 -0.12
C SER A 291 -2.14 -16.15 0.23
N VAL A 292 -1.96 -17.46 0.18
CA VAL A 292 -0.65 -18.12 0.44
C VAL A 292 0.40 -17.68 -0.57
N ALA A 293 0.05 -17.57 -1.86
CA ALA A 293 1.00 -17.12 -2.89
C ALA A 293 1.51 -15.69 -2.60
N ILE A 294 0.60 -14.80 -2.17
CA ILE A 294 0.93 -13.42 -1.80
C ILE A 294 1.79 -13.38 -0.54
N LEU A 295 1.37 -14.07 0.53
CA LEU A 295 2.05 -14.11 1.82
C LEU A 295 3.49 -14.63 1.70
N LYS A 296 3.73 -15.60 0.82
CA LYS A 296 5.09 -16.12 0.53
C LYS A 296 5.99 -15.10 -0.15
N ARG A 297 5.45 -14.21 -0.97
CA ARG A 297 6.23 -13.25 -1.76
C ARG A 297 6.39 -11.89 -1.08
N ILE A 298 5.36 -11.42 -0.38
CA ILE A 298 5.38 -10.09 0.22
C ILE A 298 6.46 -9.95 1.31
N LYS A 299 6.80 -11.04 2.01
CA LYS A 299 7.85 -11.06 3.03
C LYS A 299 9.22 -10.66 2.47
N ASP A 300 9.50 -11.00 1.20
CA ASP A 300 10.78 -10.66 0.56
C ASP A 300 10.92 -9.14 0.37
N ALA A 301 9.81 -8.43 0.21
CA ALA A 301 9.80 -6.98 0.09
C ALA A 301 10.27 -6.30 1.39
N PHE A 302 9.96 -6.88 2.54
CA PHE A 302 10.24 -6.26 3.84
C PHE A 302 11.58 -6.65 4.48
N LEU A 303 12.32 -7.61 3.89
CA LEU A 303 13.65 -7.95 4.38
C LEU A 303 14.60 -6.74 4.31
N GLY A 304 15.25 -6.42 5.42
CA GLY A 304 16.14 -5.28 5.54
C GLY A 304 15.46 -3.97 5.94
N SER A 305 14.14 -3.92 6.00
CA SER A 305 13.40 -2.73 6.44
C SER A 305 13.50 -2.54 7.96
N THR A 306 13.40 -1.29 8.39
CA THR A 306 13.42 -0.92 9.82
C THR A 306 11.98 -0.86 10.36
N VAL A 307 11.80 -1.36 11.57
CA VAL A 307 10.50 -1.38 12.26
C VAL A 307 10.64 -0.86 13.68
N VAL A 308 9.53 -0.31 14.23
CA VAL A 308 9.41 0.00 15.64
C VAL A 308 8.37 -0.94 16.24
N LEU A 309 8.72 -1.53 17.38
CA LEU A 309 7.87 -2.46 18.13
C LEU A 309 7.04 -1.70 19.17
N ASN A 310 5.91 -2.27 19.60
CA ASN A 310 5.03 -1.67 20.59
C ASN A 310 5.66 -1.47 21.98
N ASN A 311 6.81 -2.07 22.24
CA ASN A 311 7.63 -1.85 23.45
C ASN A 311 8.64 -0.71 23.29
N GLY A 312 8.62 0.02 22.16
CA GLY A 312 9.49 1.13 21.86
C GLY A 312 10.85 0.75 21.25
N LEU A 313 11.18 -0.54 21.13
CA LEU A 313 12.42 -0.96 20.49
C LEU A 313 12.32 -0.80 18.97
N ALA A 314 13.39 -0.30 18.36
CA ALA A 314 13.53 -0.25 16.92
C ALA A 314 14.53 -1.32 16.46
N GLY A 315 14.31 -1.89 15.27
CA GLY A 315 15.19 -2.92 14.75
C GLY A 315 14.98 -3.16 13.26
N THR A 316 15.81 -4.03 12.69
CA THR A 316 15.78 -4.39 11.27
C THR A 316 15.24 -5.80 11.09
N ILE A 317 14.34 -5.99 10.11
CA ILE A 317 13.86 -7.31 9.71
C ILE A 317 14.97 -8.07 9.02
N ILE A 318 15.37 -9.21 9.57
CA ILE A 318 16.50 -9.99 9.05
C ILE A 318 16.12 -11.32 8.43
N ASN A 319 15.01 -11.90 8.84
CA ASN A 319 14.56 -13.19 8.32
C ASN A 319 13.09 -13.47 8.70
N TYR A 320 12.53 -14.48 8.07
CA TYR A 320 11.23 -15.08 8.36
C TYR A 320 11.42 -16.59 8.59
N PRO A 321 11.51 -17.05 9.85
CA PRO A 321 11.78 -18.46 10.17
C PRO A 321 10.61 -19.38 9.81
N HIS A 322 9.41 -18.80 9.66
CA HIS A 322 8.19 -19.50 9.29
C HIS A 322 7.66 -19.01 7.95
N ASP A 323 6.78 -19.80 7.33
CA ASP A 323 6.19 -19.47 6.03
C ASP A 323 5.28 -18.22 6.08
N PHE A 324 4.89 -17.75 7.26
CA PHE A 324 4.00 -16.60 7.45
C PHE A 324 4.77 -15.29 7.62
N ALA A 325 4.36 -14.29 6.85
CA ALA A 325 5.01 -12.97 6.81
C ALA A 325 4.71 -12.07 8.03
N GLU A 326 3.83 -12.51 8.95
CA GLU A 326 3.36 -11.74 10.11
C GLU A 326 4.40 -11.60 11.21
N HIS A 327 5.30 -12.58 11.34
CA HIS A 327 6.19 -12.72 12.48
C HIS A 327 7.67 -12.85 12.06
N PRO A 328 8.29 -11.73 11.63
CA PRO A 328 9.70 -11.70 11.29
C PRO A 328 10.61 -11.86 12.50
N LEU A 329 11.86 -12.22 12.25
CA LEU A 329 12.97 -11.97 13.16
C LEU A 329 13.39 -10.51 13.02
N VAL A 330 13.42 -9.79 14.14
CA VAL A 330 13.85 -8.39 14.20
C VAL A 330 15.15 -8.28 14.99
N ARG A 331 16.20 -7.80 14.34
CA ARG A 331 17.48 -7.51 15.00
C ARG A 331 17.42 -6.13 15.61
N ILE A 332 17.55 -6.04 16.92
CA ILE A 332 17.58 -4.78 17.66
C ILE A 332 19.00 -4.20 17.70
N ASP A 333 19.98 -5.06 18.01
CA ASP A 333 21.41 -4.75 18.00
C ASP A 333 22.24 -5.98 17.59
N GLN A 334 23.58 -5.96 17.79
CA GLN A 334 24.46 -7.02 17.34
C GLN A 334 24.15 -8.38 18.00
N ASP A 335 23.71 -8.37 19.26
CA ASP A 335 23.53 -9.58 20.07
C ASP A 335 22.06 -9.89 20.38
N ASN A 336 21.14 -8.97 20.04
CA ASN A 336 19.74 -9.06 20.42
C ASN A 336 18.82 -9.18 19.20
N ILE A 337 18.23 -10.37 19.03
CA ILE A 337 17.26 -10.67 17.98
C ILE A 337 15.96 -11.10 18.65
N ILE A 338 14.86 -10.49 18.25
CA ILE A 338 13.51 -10.81 18.72
C ILE A 338 12.79 -11.62 17.64
N ASP A 339 12.34 -12.83 18.02
CA ASP A 339 11.43 -13.65 17.22
C ASP A 339 9.99 -13.27 17.57
N LEU A 340 9.30 -12.57 16.66
CA LEU A 340 7.93 -12.12 16.90
C LEU A 340 6.93 -13.29 16.97
N ASN A 341 7.28 -14.46 16.45
CA ASN A 341 6.44 -15.64 16.58
C ASN A 341 6.44 -16.22 18.01
N GLN A 342 7.57 -16.11 18.70
CA GLN A 342 7.69 -16.55 20.10
C GLN A 342 7.15 -15.51 21.10
N HIS A 343 7.10 -14.24 20.70
CA HIS A 343 6.72 -13.12 21.54
C HIS A 343 5.38 -12.51 21.07
N LYS A 344 4.29 -13.27 21.18
CA LYS A 344 2.95 -12.89 20.67
C LYS A 344 2.39 -11.55 21.16
N GLY A 345 2.93 -11.00 22.26
CA GLY A 345 2.57 -9.67 22.78
C GLY A 345 3.32 -8.51 22.11
N ILE A 346 4.39 -8.83 21.37
CA ILE A 346 5.19 -7.82 20.66
C ILE A 346 4.68 -7.70 19.23
N LYS A 347 4.39 -6.45 18.80
CA LYS A 347 3.84 -6.15 17.49
C LYS A 347 4.64 -5.01 16.85
N ILE A 348 4.71 -5.02 15.53
CA ILE A 348 5.24 -3.90 14.75
C ILE A 348 4.18 -2.80 14.70
N VAL A 349 4.55 -1.60 15.18
CA VAL A 349 3.68 -0.42 15.22
C VAL A 349 4.08 0.66 14.22
N GLU A 350 5.34 0.68 13.78
CA GLU A 350 5.82 1.53 12.71
C GLU A 350 6.65 0.69 11.71
N TYR A 351 6.52 1.03 10.45
CA TYR A 351 7.27 0.44 9.36
C TYR A 351 7.94 1.52 8.54
N ASN A 352 9.25 1.39 8.40
CA ASN A 352 10.04 2.24 7.53
C ASN A 352 10.68 1.33 6.47
N PRO A 353 10.31 1.50 5.19
CA PRO A 353 10.89 0.74 4.09
C PRO A 353 12.40 0.74 4.16
N LYS A 354 13.01 -0.37 3.71
CA LYS A 354 14.48 -0.44 3.61
C LYS A 354 14.99 0.64 2.69
N ASP A 355 16.06 1.22 3.15
CA ASP A 355 16.83 2.17 2.39
C ASP A 355 17.61 1.50 1.25
#